data_fabb1b153354b647c402626cd0fa4588
#
_entry.id   fabb1b153354b647c402626cd0fa4588
#
_cell.length_a   1.000
_cell.length_b   1.000
_cell.length_c   1.000
_cell.angle_alpha   90.00
_cell.angle_beta   90.00
_cell.angle_gamma   90.00
#
_symmetry.space_group_name_H-M   'P 1'
#
loop_
_entity.id
_entity.type
_entity.pdbx_description
1 polymer ?
#
loop_
_entity_poly.entity_id
_entity_poly.type
_entity_poly.pdbx_seq_one_letter_code
_entity_poly.pdbx_strand_id
1 'polypeptide(L)'
;IHTYKLWGDYSVEIPAEGFNGFMVCGIQKLQSLQTSNPNLFNLIVRDVRLLVYDEAHKASAKETKSIIESIMTRAGGLEDRSLMGLSATPGRTTDQSFDNNLLVSMFGNKIIGIDTKLMNEVNLSAQEAANTAVEKDVIKYFQNRGVLSKIVKEELTYPDSLSEEEINKIRVTAYSNGYDDFTRNALETIGRNKSRNLRIMQKLRELNQKGKPTIVFACSVKHAKLLSAMLTLEDIPNAVVYGGMPPHERALAIAKFKNTEDEMNILINYEVLTTGFDATNIECVFIARPTQSVVLYSQMIGRGLRGPQMGGKEECLLVDVKDNLKQYNANMAFSHFNNYWE
;
A
#
# COMPACT_ATOMS: atom_id res chain seq x y z
N ILE A 1 9.25 5.65 -29.01
CA ILE A 1 7.91 5.85 -28.41
C ILE A 1 8.02 7.06 -27.50
N HIS A 2 7.16 8.06 -27.71
CA HIS A 2 7.18 9.28 -26.89
C HIS A 2 6.48 9.05 -25.55
N THR A 3 7.00 9.67 -24.45
CA THR A 3 6.38 9.59 -23.13
C THR A 3 5.98 10.98 -22.67
N TYR A 4 4.68 11.18 -22.44
CA TYR A 4 4.11 12.41 -21.92
C TYR A 4 3.95 12.31 -20.40
N LYS A 5 4.24 13.42 -19.69
CA LYS A 5 4.19 13.50 -18.22
C LYS A 5 3.15 14.53 -17.80
N LEU A 6 2.15 14.11 -17.03
CA LEU A 6 1.05 14.94 -16.57
C LEU A 6 0.74 14.70 -15.08
N TRP A 7 1.65 15.13 -14.21
CA TRP A 7 1.46 15.06 -12.75
C TRP A 7 2.24 16.15 -12.04
N GLY A 8 1.88 16.52 -10.81
CA GLY A 8 2.51 17.59 -10.05
C GLY A 8 2.57 18.88 -10.85
N ASP A 9 3.76 19.43 -11.02
CA ASP A 9 4.00 20.67 -11.78
C ASP A 9 4.23 20.43 -13.29
N TYR A 10 4.26 19.19 -13.74
CA TYR A 10 4.38 18.89 -15.17
C TYR A 10 3.09 19.23 -15.89
N SER A 11 3.24 19.93 -17.01
CA SER A 11 2.21 20.19 -18.00
C SER A 11 2.54 19.48 -19.30
N VAL A 12 1.53 19.24 -20.12
CA VAL A 12 1.69 18.59 -21.40
C VAL A 12 1.08 19.45 -22.51
N GLU A 13 1.81 19.59 -23.62
CA GLU A 13 1.30 20.10 -24.87
C GLU A 13 1.04 18.89 -25.77
N ILE A 14 -0.18 18.79 -26.29
CA ILE A 14 -0.58 17.73 -27.20
C ILE A 14 -0.83 18.34 -28.56
N PRO A 15 -0.19 17.84 -29.63
CA PRO A 15 -0.45 18.27 -30.99
C PRO A 15 -1.94 18.15 -31.34
N ALA A 16 -2.44 19.03 -32.22
CA ALA A 16 -3.84 19.02 -32.62
C ALA A 16 -4.25 17.70 -33.33
N GLU A 17 -3.30 17.07 -34.00
CA GLU A 17 -3.44 15.74 -34.59
C GLU A 17 -3.56 14.61 -33.55
N GLY A 18 -3.24 14.88 -32.29
CA GLY A 18 -3.32 13.93 -31.19
C GLY A 18 -1.97 13.49 -30.63
N PHE A 19 -1.96 12.49 -29.75
CA PHE A 19 -0.71 11.92 -29.26
C PHE A 19 -0.58 10.44 -29.62
N ASN A 20 0.67 10.04 -29.87
CA ASN A 20 1.03 8.64 -30.09
C ASN A 20 2.18 8.28 -29.14
N GLY A 21 1.92 7.41 -28.18
CA GLY A 21 2.89 7.01 -27.17
C GLY A 21 2.25 6.70 -25.80
N PHE A 22 3.04 6.83 -24.76
CA PHE A 22 2.60 6.64 -23.40
C PHE A 22 2.36 7.98 -22.69
N MET A 23 1.26 8.06 -21.95
CA MET A 23 1.02 9.16 -21.03
C MET A 23 0.97 8.63 -19.60
N VAL A 24 1.84 9.16 -18.74
CA VAL A 24 1.77 8.93 -17.31
C VAL A 24 1.13 10.15 -16.68
N CYS A 25 0.01 9.97 -15.97
CA CYS A 25 -0.73 11.08 -15.40
C CYS A 25 -1.28 10.77 -14.00
N GLY A 26 -1.40 11.82 -13.17
CA GLY A 26 -2.12 11.74 -11.91
C GLY A 26 -3.62 11.93 -12.11
N ILE A 27 -4.44 11.11 -11.47
CA ILE A 27 -5.90 11.17 -11.59
C ILE A 27 -6.45 12.55 -11.20
N GLN A 28 -5.91 13.18 -10.15
CA GLN A 28 -6.31 14.52 -9.71
C GLN A 28 -6.00 15.59 -10.78
N LYS A 29 -4.92 15.40 -11.55
CA LYS A 29 -4.58 16.31 -12.65
C LYS A 29 -5.58 16.21 -13.79
N LEU A 30 -5.99 14.97 -14.15
CA LEU A 30 -7.06 14.76 -15.14
C LEU A 30 -8.39 15.33 -14.70
N GLN A 31 -8.76 15.18 -13.44
CA GLN A 31 -9.97 15.78 -12.85
C GLN A 31 -9.92 17.32 -12.96
N SER A 32 -8.80 17.90 -12.60
CA SER A 32 -8.61 19.36 -12.73
C SER A 32 -8.71 19.81 -14.19
N LEU A 33 -8.12 19.09 -15.14
CA LEU A 33 -8.18 19.43 -16.56
C LEU A 33 -9.60 19.33 -17.13
N GLN A 34 -10.41 18.39 -16.67
CA GLN A 34 -11.79 18.24 -17.12
C GLN A 34 -12.61 19.54 -16.94
N THR A 35 -12.29 20.32 -15.91
CA THR A 35 -12.95 21.59 -15.62
C THR A 35 -12.16 22.81 -16.07
N SER A 36 -10.83 22.82 -15.89
CA SER A 36 -9.99 24.00 -16.16
C SER A 36 -9.57 24.12 -17.63
N ASN A 37 -9.44 23.02 -18.35
CA ASN A 37 -9.10 22.98 -19.78
C ASN A 37 -9.75 21.79 -20.48
N PRO A 38 -11.09 21.87 -20.72
CA PRO A 38 -11.85 20.77 -21.35
C PRO A 38 -11.34 20.38 -22.74
N ASN A 39 -10.77 21.34 -23.50
CA ASN A 39 -10.22 21.07 -24.83
C ASN A 39 -9.00 20.14 -24.75
N LEU A 40 -8.05 20.41 -23.85
CA LEU A 40 -6.90 19.55 -23.62
C LEU A 40 -7.31 18.19 -23.07
N PHE A 41 -8.24 18.16 -22.10
CA PHE A 41 -8.81 16.91 -21.61
C PHE A 41 -9.41 16.07 -22.75
N ASN A 42 -10.15 16.71 -23.65
CA ASN A 42 -10.78 16.07 -24.78
C ASN A 42 -9.77 15.49 -25.77
N LEU A 43 -8.67 16.22 -26.05
CA LEU A 43 -7.59 15.74 -26.90
C LEU A 43 -6.90 14.50 -26.28
N ILE A 44 -6.63 14.54 -24.98
CA ILE A 44 -6.04 13.40 -24.24
C ILE A 44 -6.94 12.18 -24.38
N VAL A 45 -8.21 12.33 -24.04
CA VAL A 45 -9.15 11.20 -23.95
C VAL A 45 -9.49 10.63 -25.33
N ARG A 46 -9.45 11.45 -26.40
CA ARG A 46 -9.80 11.03 -27.77
C ARG A 46 -8.97 9.84 -28.23
N ASP A 47 -7.67 9.86 -27.95
CA ASP A 47 -6.70 8.94 -28.55
C ASP A 47 -6.31 7.76 -27.62
N VAL A 48 -6.86 7.70 -26.39
CA VAL A 48 -6.61 6.59 -25.46
C VAL A 48 -7.20 5.30 -26.01
N ARG A 49 -6.37 4.28 -26.20
CA ARG A 49 -6.78 2.90 -26.54
C ARG A 49 -6.69 1.95 -25.36
N LEU A 50 -5.65 2.13 -24.52
CA LEU A 50 -5.45 1.35 -23.32
C LEU A 50 -5.29 2.31 -22.12
N LEU A 51 -6.15 2.14 -21.12
CA LEU A 51 -6.01 2.79 -19.83
C LEU A 51 -5.48 1.76 -18.83
N VAL A 52 -4.26 1.98 -18.31
CA VAL A 52 -3.71 1.20 -17.20
C VAL A 52 -3.87 2.01 -15.93
N TYR A 53 -4.63 1.48 -14.98
CA TYR A 53 -4.89 2.14 -13.69
C TYR A 53 -4.17 1.39 -12.56
N ASP A 54 -3.15 2.04 -12.00
CA ASP A 54 -2.40 1.51 -10.85
C ASP A 54 -3.18 1.72 -9.56
N GLU A 55 -3.01 0.82 -8.58
CA GLU A 55 -3.81 0.75 -7.35
C GLU A 55 -5.33 0.64 -7.65
N ALA A 56 -5.68 -0.31 -8.51
CA ALA A 56 -7.02 -0.48 -9.08
C ALA A 56 -8.13 -0.64 -8.04
N HIS A 57 -7.82 -1.06 -6.80
CA HIS A 57 -8.75 -1.07 -5.69
C HIS A 57 -9.36 0.32 -5.37
N LYS A 58 -8.75 1.41 -5.86
CA LYS A 58 -9.27 2.79 -5.74
C LYS A 58 -10.19 3.20 -6.89
N ALA A 59 -10.30 2.40 -7.95
CA ALA A 59 -11.03 2.78 -9.17
C ALA A 59 -12.52 3.01 -8.93
N SER A 60 -13.16 2.31 -7.99
CA SER A 60 -14.58 2.46 -7.65
C SER A 60 -14.92 3.70 -6.84
N ALA A 61 -13.92 4.49 -6.36
CA ALA A 61 -14.18 5.76 -5.72
C ALA A 61 -14.89 6.73 -6.69
N LYS A 62 -15.96 7.40 -6.23
CA LYS A 62 -16.91 8.17 -7.06
C LYS A 62 -16.23 9.07 -8.10
N GLU A 63 -15.25 9.86 -7.68
CA GLU A 63 -14.56 10.81 -8.57
C GLU A 63 -13.64 10.09 -9.56
N THR A 64 -12.91 9.08 -9.11
CA THR A 64 -12.04 8.25 -9.95
C THR A 64 -12.84 7.50 -11.00
N LYS A 65 -13.94 6.86 -10.57
CA LYS A 65 -14.86 6.15 -11.46
C LYS A 65 -15.38 7.07 -12.56
N SER A 66 -15.82 8.28 -12.23
CA SER A 66 -16.33 9.26 -13.20
C SER A 66 -15.28 9.59 -14.28
N ILE A 67 -14.01 9.76 -13.91
CA ILE A 67 -12.94 10.01 -14.89
C ILE A 67 -12.68 8.77 -15.75
N ILE A 68 -12.60 7.58 -15.16
CA ILE A 68 -12.41 6.32 -15.90
C ILE A 68 -13.56 6.14 -16.91
N GLU A 69 -14.81 6.32 -16.46
CA GLU A 69 -15.98 6.24 -17.34
C GLU A 69 -15.93 7.28 -18.46
N SER A 70 -15.54 8.52 -18.15
CA SER A 70 -15.38 9.57 -19.16
C SER A 70 -14.33 9.21 -20.23
N ILE A 71 -13.26 8.52 -19.84
CA ILE A 71 -12.25 8.03 -20.79
C ILE A 71 -12.79 6.85 -21.60
N MET A 72 -13.49 5.92 -20.96
CA MET A 72 -13.92 4.67 -21.60
C MET A 72 -15.16 4.83 -22.49
N THR A 73 -16.08 5.76 -22.15
CA THR A 73 -17.38 5.88 -22.83
C THR A 73 -17.43 6.98 -23.90
N ARG A 74 -16.39 7.81 -24.04
CA ARG A 74 -16.47 8.99 -24.87
C ARG A 74 -16.64 8.66 -26.35
N ALA A 75 -17.70 9.23 -26.94
CA ALA A 75 -18.03 9.16 -28.34
C ALA A 75 -16.91 9.76 -29.20
N GLY A 76 -16.34 8.96 -30.04
CA GLY A 76 -15.25 9.28 -30.98
C GLY A 76 -14.82 8.06 -31.79
N GLY A 77 -15.58 6.98 -31.67
CA GLY A 77 -15.53 5.89 -32.63
C GLY A 77 -14.39 4.88 -32.50
N LEU A 78 -13.72 4.79 -31.33
CA LEU A 78 -12.85 3.64 -31.10
C LEU A 78 -13.62 2.63 -30.24
N GLU A 79 -14.19 1.64 -30.93
CA GLU A 79 -14.87 0.47 -30.32
C GLU A 79 -13.91 -0.38 -29.46
N ASP A 80 -12.60 -0.18 -29.62
CA ASP A 80 -11.54 -1.00 -29.02
C ASP A 80 -10.76 -0.25 -27.91
N ARG A 81 -11.44 0.19 -26.86
CA ARG A 81 -10.77 0.70 -25.65
C ARG A 81 -10.68 -0.39 -24.62
N SER A 82 -9.51 -0.53 -24.02
CA SER A 82 -9.27 -1.50 -22.96
C SER A 82 -8.94 -0.82 -21.64
N LEU A 83 -9.48 -1.34 -20.55
CA LEU A 83 -9.16 -0.95 -19.16
C LEU A 83 -8.40 -2.10 -18.48
N MET A 84 -7.22 -1.80 -17.96
CA MET A 84 -6.41 -2.73 -17.17
C MET A 84 -6.18 -2.14 -15.78
N GLY A 85 -6.52 -2.88 -14.75
CA GLY A 85 -6.21 -2.54 -13.36
C GLY A 85 -5.01 -3.30 -12.84
N LEU A 86 -4.11 -2.62 -12.14
CA LEU A 86 -3.01 -3.23 -11.40
C LEU A 86 -3.30 -3.08 -9.91
N SER A 87 -3.27 -4.18 -9.16
CA SER A 87 -3.45 -4.15 -7.70
C SER A 87 -2.88 -5.42 -7.08
N ALA A 88 -2.21 -5.27 -5.94
CA ALA A 88 -1.84 -6.40 -5.09
C ALA A 88 -3.05 -6.91 -4.26
N THR A 89 -4.09 -6.08 -4.11
CA THR A 89 -5.30 -6.36 -3.35
C THR A 89 -6.50 -6.01 -4.21
N PRO A 90 -7.05 -6.97 -4.98
CA PRO A 90 -8.12 -6.73 -5.94
C PRO A 90 -9.50 -6.60 -5.26
N GLY A 91 -9.60 -5.72 -4.26
CA GLY A 91 -10.82 -5.41 -3.52
C GLY A 91 -10.63 -4.13 -2.71
N ARG A 92 -11.73 -3.57 -2.21
CA ARG A 92 -11.74 -2.27 -1.52
C ARG A 92 -12.03 -2.40 -0.03
N THR A 93 -13.03 -3.19 0.33
CA THR A 93 -13.52 -3.29 1.70
C THR A 93 -13.73 -4.73 2.12
N THR A 94 -13.66 -5.00 3.42
CA THR A 94 -13.86 -6.35 3.97
C THR A 94 -15.32 -6.76 4.10
N ASP A 95 -16.23 -5.78 4.25
CA ASP A 95 -17.61 -6.05 4.68
C ASP A 95 -18.67 -5.48 3.73
N GLN A 96 -18.29 -4.77 2.66
CA GLN A 96 -19.23 -4.18 1.71
C GLN A 96 -19.12 -4.85 0.33
N SER A 97 -19.98 -5.84 0.11
CA SER A 97 -20.11 -6.52 -1.18
C SER A 97 -20.38 -5.57 -2.35
N PHE A 98 -21.08 -4.45 -2.12
CA PHE A 98 -21.42 -3.48 -3.16
C PHE A 98 -20.18 -2.83 -3.80
N ASP A 99 -19.25 -2.31 -3.01
CA ASP A 99 -18.05 -1.63 -3.53
C ASP A 99 -17.11 -2.61 -4.22
N ASN A 100 -16.99 -3.85 -3.71
CA ASN A 100 -16.21 -4.90 -4.35
C ASN A 100 -16.87 -5.35 -5.66
N ASN A 101 -18.19 -5.57 -5.69
CA ASN A 101 -18.92 -5.93 -6.91
C ASN A 101 -18.84 -4.81 -7.96
N LEU A 102 -18.90 -3.55 -7.55
CA LEU A 102 -18.71 -2.42 -8.44
C LEU A 102 -17.31 -2.43 -9.07
N LEU A 103 -16.27 -2.65 -8.25
CA LEU A 103 -14.90 -2.77 -8.74
C LEU A 103 -14.78 -3.90 -9.77
N VAL A 104 -15.28 -5.09 -9.44
CA VAL A 104 -15.28 -6.27 -10.31
C VAL A 104 -15.98 -5.98 -11.65
N SER A 105 -17.16 -5.35 -11.60
CA SER A 105 -17.91 -5.01 -12.81
C SER A 105 -17.18 -3.99 -13.70
N MET A 106 -16.44 -3.04 -13.13
CA MET A 106 -15.65 -2.06 -13.90
C MET A 106 -14.56 -2.72 -14.75
N PHE A 107 -14.03 -3.87 -14.31
CA PHE A 107 -13.00 -4.63 -15.03
C PHE A 107 -13.58 -5.85 -15.77
N GLY A 108 -14.90 -5.85 -16.03
CA GLY A 108 -15.58 -6.86 -16.84
C GLY A 108 -15.59 -8.26 -16.21
N ASN A 109 -15.57 -8.34 -14.89
CA ASN A 109 -15.51 -9.58 -14.11
C ASN A 109 -14.29 -10.46 -14.47
N LYS A 110 -13.17 -9.83 -14.86
CA LYS A 110 -11.95 -10.54 -15.26
C LYS A 110 -10.79 -10.19 -14.36
N ILE A 111 -10.12 -11.20 -13.83
CA ILE A 111 -8.84 -11.07 -13.16
C ILE A 111 -7.80 -11.92 -13.87
N ILE A 112 -6.60 -11.36 -14.04
CA ILE A 112 -5.44 -12.10 -14.52
C ILE A 112 -4.58 -12.38 -13.30
N GLY A 113 -4.59 -13.62 -12.88
CA GLY A 113 -3.73 -14.13 -11.80
C GLY A 113 -2.47 -14.77 -12.35
N ILE A 114 -1.56 -15.09 -11.46
CA ILE A 114 -0.35 -15.84 -11.80
C ILE A 114 -0.73 -17.34 -11.82
N ASP A 115 -0.57 -17.97 -12.95
CA ASP A 115 -0.69 -19.43 -13.05
C ASP A 115 0.61 -20.09 -12.53
N THR A 116 0.58 -20.48 -11.27
CA THR A 116 1.72 -21.12 -10.61
C THR A 116 2.02 -22.51 -11.20
N LYS A 117 1.04 -23.18 -11.83
CA LYS A 117 1.27 -24.46 -12.52
C LYS A 117 2.12 -24.24 -13.76
N LEU A 118 1.72 -23.29 -14.63
CA LEU A 118 2.46 -22.98 -15.85
C LEU A 118 3.90 -22.50 -15.55
N MET A 119 4.06 -21.71 -14.49
CA MET A 119 5.37 -21.21 -14.08
C MET A 119 6.27 -22.32 -13.52
N ASN A 120 5.71 -23.33 -12.85
CA ASN A 120 6.47 -24.51 -12.38
C ASN A 120 6.91 -25.38 -13.56
N GLU A 121 6.06 -25.57 -14.58
CA GLU A 121 6.39 -26.35 -15.78
C GLU A 121 7.53 -25.72 -16.61
N VAL A 122 7.59 -24.39 -16.67
CA VAL A 122 8.61 -23.68 -17.44
C VAL A 122 9.98 -23.66 -16.78
N ASN A 123 10.05 -23.77 -15.43
CA ASN A 123 11.29 -23.57 -14.67
C ASN A 123 11.89 -24.83 -14.04
N LEU A 124 11.23 -25.98 -14.16
CA LEU A 124 11.74 -27.23 -13.59
C LEU A 124 12.25 -28.15 -14.70
N SER A 125 13.45 -28.70 -14.52
CA SER A 125 13.88 -29.86 -15.32
C SER A 125 12.91 -31.02 -15.07
N ALA A 126 12.72 -31.89 -16.04
CA ALA A 126 11.73 -32.96 -16.00
C ALA A 126 11.84 -33.89 -14.75
N GLN A 127 13.01 -33.91 -14.10
CA GLN A 127 13.27 -34.69 -12.89
C GLN A 127 12.85 -33.96 -11.59
N GLU A 128 12.86 -32.62 -11.57
CA GLU A 128 12.44 -31.82 -10.44
C GLU A 128 10.90 -31.66 -10.40
N ALA A 129 10.25 -31.66 -11.56
CA ALA A 129 8.80 -31.58 -11.69
C ALA A 129 8.07 -32.81 -11.10
N ALA A 130 8.68 -33.97 -11.10
CA ALA A 130 8.07 -35.22 -10.60
C ALA A 130 7.99 -35.28 -9.07
N ASN A 131 8.78 -34.49 -8.34
CA ASN A 131 8.89 -34.54 -6.88
C ASN A 131 8.30 -33.30 -6.15
N THR A 132 7.86 -32.29 -6.87
CA THR A 132 7.37 -31.03 -6.26
C THR A 132 5.85 -30.99 -6.30
N ALA A 133 5.21 -31.04 -5.13
CA ALA A 133 3.79 -30.74 -5.01
C ALA A 133 3.55 -29.33 -5.59
N VAL A 134 2.62 -29.24 -6.55
CA VAL A 134 2.23 -27.96 -7.18
C VAL A 134 1.86 -26.97 -6.09
N GLU A 135 2.64 -25.92 -5.92
CA GLU A 135 2.41 -24.93 -4.90
C GLU A 135 1.20 -24.09 -5.31
N LYS A 136 0.08 -24.29 -4.60
CA LYS A 136 -1.18 -23.57 -4.83
C LYS A 136 -1.14 -22.15 -4.24
N ASP A 137 -0.20 -21.86 -3.34
CA ASP A 137 -0.06 -20.58 -2.65
C ASP A 137 0.97 -19.71 -3.38
N VAL A 138 0.47 -18.71 -4.09
CA VAL A 138 1.30 -17.75 -4.87
C VAL A 138 2.36 -17.05 -3.99
N ILE A 139 2.04 -16.78 -2.73
CA ILE A 139 2.99 -16.12 -1.81
C ILE A 139 4.15 -17.05 -1.50
N LYS A 140 3.87 -18.30 -1.14
CA LYS A 140 4.91 -19.31 -0.91
C LYS A 140 5.75 -19.57 -2.15
N TYR A 141 5.11 -19.62 -3.32
CA TYR A 141 5.79 -19.74 -4.60
C TYR A 141 6.88 -18.68 -4.77
N PHE A 142 6.55 -17.40 -4.51
CA PHE A 142 7.53 -16.31 -4.60
C PHE A 142 8.53 -16.28 -3.44
N GLN A 143 8.13 -16.68 -2.25
CA GLN A 143 9.04 -16.82 -1.11
C GLN A 143 10.11 -17.88 -1.37
N ASN A 144 9.72 -19.05 -1.88
CA ASN A 144 10.63 -20.12 -2.22
C ASN A 144 11.65 -19.75 -3.31
N ARG A 145 11.28 -18.79 -4.17
CA ARG A 145 12.18 -18.21 -5.19
C ARG A 145 12.97 -17.00 -4.71
N GLY A 146 12.82 -16.60 -3.46
CA GLY A 146 13.51 -15.42 -2.94
C GLY A 146 13.06 -14.09 -3.54
N VAL A 147 11.92 -14.06 -4.26
CA VAL A 147 11.30 -12.82 -4.76
C VAL A 147 10.60 -12.08 -3.62
N LEU A 148 9.93 -12.83 -2.74
CA LEU A 148 9.34 -12.30 -1.52
C LEU A 148 10.08 -12.79 -0.28
N SER A 149 10.20 -11.94 0.74
CA SER A 149 10.69 -12.29 2.07
C SER A 149 9.68 -13.16 2.81
N LYS A 150 10.17 -14.05 3.67
CA LYS A 150 9.33 -14.73 4.67
C LYS A 150 9.01 -13.77 5.79
N ILE A 151 7.75 -13.77 6.25
CA ILE A 151 7.32 -12.93 7.36
C ILE A 151 7.46 -13.69 8.66
N VAL A 152 8.26 -13.14 9.58
CA VAL A 152 8.33 -13.58 10.98
C VAL A 152 7.48 -12.63 11.81
N LYS A 153 6.32 -13.09 12.29
CA LYS A 153 5.38 -12.25 13.06
C LYS A 153 5.72 -12.25 14.55
N GLU A 154 5.77 -11.06 15.13
CA GLU A 154 5.86 -10.83 16.57
C GLU A 154 4.71 -9.93 17.03
N GLU A 155 3.92 -10.40 18.00
CA GLU A 155 2.85 -9.61 18.61
C GLU A 155 3.36 -8.87 19.84
N LEU A 156 3.15 -7.56 19.86
CA LEU A 156 3.56 -6.71 20.97
C LEU A 156 2.37 -6.43 21.89
N THR A 157 2.38 -7.03 23.08
CA THR A 157 1.36 -6.80 24.12
C THR A 157 1.80 -5.77 25.12
N TYR A 158 0.86 -5.07 25.77
CA TYR A 158 1.10 -4.09 26.83
C TYR A 158 0.02 -4.19 27.91
N PRO A 159 0.33 -3.79 29.18
CA PRO A 159 -0.53 -4.08 30.33
C PRO A 159 -1.92 -3.47 30.28
N ASP A 160 -2.03 -2.20 29.87
CA ASP A 160 -3.29 -1.45 29.86
C ASP A 160 -3.91 -1.46 28.47
N SER A 161 -4.09 -2.65 27.87
CA SER A 161 -4.78 -2.78 26.60
C SER A 161 -6.23 -2.27 26.74
N LEU A 162 -6.74 -1.71 25.63
CA LEU A 162 -8.12 -1.21 25.58
C LEU A 162 -9.09 -2.30 26.04
N SER A 163 -10.03 -1.94 26.92
CA SER A 163 -11.12 -2.83 27.32
C SER A 163 -12.06 -3.10 26.14
N GLU A 164 -12.81 -4.19 26.20
CA GLU A 164 -13.81 -4.48 25.17
C GLU A 164 -14.83 -3.34 24.99
N GLU A 165 -15.17 -2.65 26.07
CA GLU A 165 -16.10 -1.52 26.02
C GLU A 165 -15.50 -0.32 25.26
N GLU A 166 -14.22 0.01 25.48
CA GLU A 166 -13.50 1.05 24.74
C GLU A 166 -13.34 0.67 23.27
N ILE A 167 -13.01 -0.60 23.00
CA ILE A 167 -12.93 -1.14 21.64
C ILE A 167 -14.27 -0.99 20.91
N ASN A 168 -15.37 -1.35 21.57
CA ASN A 168 -16.70 -1.25 20.98
C ASN A 168 -17.09 0.20 20.71
N LYS A 169 -16.78 1.14 21.62
CA LYS A 169 -16.98 2.58 21.37
C LYS A 169 -16.21 3.06 20.15
N ILE A 170 -14.95 2.68 20.02
CA ILE A 170 -14.11 3.03 18.87
C ILE A 170 -14.70 2.47 17.57
N ARG A 171 -15.12 1.20 17.57
CA ARG A 171 -15.73 0.54 16.41
C ARG A 171 -17.05 1.18 16.00
N VAL A 172 -17.96 1.42 16.94
CA VAL A 172 -19.26 2.06 16.66
C VAL A 172 -19.06 3.44 16.06
N THR A 173 -18.11 4.22 16.54
CA THR A 173 -17.80 5.55 16.00
C THR A 173 -17.24 5.46 14.57
N ALA A 174 -16.45 4.47 14.26
CA ALA A 174 -15.93 4.24 12.91
C ALA A 174 -17.05 3.87 11.92
N TYR A 175 -17.92 2.94 12.28
CA TYR A 175 -19.05 2.51 11.46
C TYR A 175 -20.07 3.61 11.21
N SER A 176 -20.36 4.44 12.21
CA SER A 176 -21.34 5.53 12.09
C SER A 176 -20.94 6.62 11.09
N ASN A 177 -19.65 6.72 10.76
CA ASN A 177 -19.10 7.71 9.83
C ASN A 177 -18.85 7.17 8.42
N GLY A 178 -19.21 5.90 8.13
CA GLY A 178 -19.05 5.28 6.81
C GLY A 178 -17.59 5.06 6.39
N TYR A 179 -16.66 4.98 7.34
CA TYR A 179 -15.25 4.70 7.08
C TYR A 179 -14.96 3.20 7.18
N ASP A 180 -14.14 2.72 6.26
CA ASP A 180 -13.63 1.34 6.25
C ASP A 180 -12.50 1.10 7.26
N ASP A 181 -12.17 2.10 8.08
CA ASP A 181 -11.09 2.06 9.08
C ASP A 181 -11.44 2.93 10.29
N PHE A 182 -10.59 2.90 11.32
CA PHE A 182 -10.77 3.72 12.52
C PHE A 182 -10.77 5.22 12.20
N THR A 183 -11.61 5.97 12.91
CA THR A 183 -11.61 7.43 12.78
C THR A 183 -10.29 8.04 13.27
N ARG A 184 -9.95 9.23 12.78
CA ARG A 184 -8.76 9.97 13.24
C ARG A 184 -8.75 10.16 14.76
N ASN A 185 -9.89 10.46 15.36
CA ASN A 185 -10.00 10.64 16.82
C ASN A 185 -9.71 9.35 17.57
N ALA A 186 -10.20 8.21 17.10
CA ALA A 186 -9.91 6.90 17.67
C ALA A 186 -8.40 6.60 17.61
N LEU A 187 -7.79 6.80 16.45
CA LEU A 187 -6.36 6.60 16.26
C LEU A 187 -5.51 7.57 17.10
N GLU A 188 -5.91 8.83 17.24
CA GLU A 188 -5.23 9.80 18.14
C GLU A 188 -5.34 9.37 19.60
N THR A 189 -6.49 8.84 20.03
CA THR A 189 -6.70 8.34 21.40
C THR A 189 -5.79 7.15 21.67
N ILE A 190 -5.75 6.17 20.79
CA ILE A 190 -4.87 4.99 20.87
C ILE A 190 -3.39 5.44 20.91
N GLY A 191 -3.00 6.37 20.04
CA GLY A 191 -1.63 6.89 19.96
C GLY A 191 -1.18 7.69 21.18
N ARG A 192 -2.08 8.08 22.09
CA ARG A 192 -1.75 8.77 23.36
C ARG A 192 -1.57 7.82 24.54
N ASN A 193 -1.90 6.54 24.40
CA ASN A 193 -1.76 5.58 25.49
C ASN A 193 -0.29 5.43 25.91
N LYS A 194 0.00 5.75 27.16
CA LYS A 194 1.39 5.83 27.68
C LYS A 194 2.05 4.46 27.77
N SER A 195 1.39 3.46 28.34
CA SER A 195 1.95 2.11 28.50
C SER A 195 2.20 1.46 27.15
N ARG A 196 1.30 1.68 26.18
CA ARG A 196 1.48 1.27 24.79
C ARG A 196 2.73 1.90 24.17
N ASN A 197 2.89 3.20 24.29
CA ASN A 197 4.03 3.91 23.73
C ASN A 197 5.36 3.51 24.38
N LEU A 198 5.38 3.30 25.70
CA LEU A 198 6.57 2.77 26.38
C LEU A 198 6.96 1.39 25.87
N ARG A 199 5.97 0.52 25.61
CA ARG A 199 6.24 -0.81 25.06
C ARG A 199 6.74 -0.74 23.62
N ILE A 200 6.18 0.16 22.79
CA ILE A 200 6.67 0.45 21.44
C ILE A 200 8.13 0.93 21.49
N MET A 201 8.44 1.89 22.35
CA MET A 201 9.80 2.42 22.53
C MET A 201 10.79 1.35 22.95
N GLN A 202 10.42 0.48 23.89
CA GLN A 202 11.27 -0.63 24.31
C GLN A 202 11.64 -1.53 23.12
N LYS A 203 10.66 -1.84 22.25
CA LYS A 203 10.91 -2.68 21.08
C LYS A 203 11.71 -1.95 19.99
N LEU A 204 11.45 -0.67 19.76
CA LEU A 204 12.24 0.13 18.80
C LEU A 204 13.71 0.25 19.24
N ARG A 205 13.96 0.41 20.53
CA ARG A 205 15.33 0.39 21.08
C ARG A 205 16.03 -0.95 20.82
N GLU A 206 15.34 -2.07 21.07
CA GLU A 206 15.87 -3.41 20.78
C GLU A 206 16.22 -3.58 19.29
N LEU A 207 15.34 -3.13 18.41
CA LEU A 207 15.54 -3.21 16.96
C LEU A 207 16.72 -2.34 16.50
N ASN A 208 16.85 -1.13 17.05
CA ASN A 208 17.97 -0.24 16.77
C ASN A 208 19.32 -0.85 17.26
N GLN A 209 19.35 -1.43 18.45
CA GLN A 209 20.55 -2.11 18.98
C GLN A 209 20.97 -3.30 18.12
N LYS A 210 20.01 -3.95 17.44
CA LYS A 210 20.27 -5.02 16.47
C LYS A 210 20.62 -4.51 15.08
N GLY A 211 20.68 -3.20 14.87
CA GLY A 211 20.93 -2.60 13.57
C GLY A 211 19.86 -2.93 12.51
N LYS A 212 18.60 -3.19 12.91
CA LYS A 212 17.54 -3.60 11.98
C LYS A 212 16.80 -2.39 11.38
N PRO A 213 16.97 -2.10 10.08
CA PRO A 213 16.21 -1.06 9.42
C PRO A 213 14.71 -1.29 9.54
N THR A 214 14.04 -0.38 10.25
CA THR A 214 12.64 -0.51 10.67
C THR A 214 11.78 0.62 10.11
N ILE A 215 10.71 0.26 9.41
CA ILE A 215 9.65 1.20 9.05
C ILE A 215 8.51 1.10 10.07
N VAL A 216 8.11 2.23 10.66
CA VAL A 216 7.05 2.29 11.69
C VAL A 216 5.82 3.00 11.13
N PHE A 217 4.67 2.33 11.18
CA PHE A 217 3.38 2.91 10.80
C PHE A 217 2.66 3.44 12.04
N ALA A 218 2.63 4.75 12.22
CA ALA A 218 2.07 5.43 13.39
C ALA A 218 0.56 5.70 13.25
N CYS A 219 -0.15 5.85 14.38
CA CYS A 219 -1.59 6.14 14.43
C CYS A 219 -1.97 7.51 13.85
N SER A 220 -1.10 8.50 13.99
CA SER A 220 -1.32 9.88 13.55
C SER A 220 0.01 10.62 13.40
N VAL A 221 -0.02 11.82 12.79
CA VAL A 221 1.15 12.71 12.74
C VAL A 221 1.66 13.04 14.14
N LYS A 222 0.74 13.30 15.10
CA LYS A 222 1.11 13.59 16.50
C LYS A 222 1.80 12.39 17.15
N HIS A 223 1.28 11.18 16.92
CA HIS A 223 1.90 9.95 17.44
C HIS A 223 3.27 9.70 16.79
N ALA A 224 3.42 9.90 15.49
CA ALA A 224 4.70 9.78 14.81
C ALA A 224 5.76 10.73 15.39
N LYS A 225 5.38 12.00 15.58
CA LYS A 225 6.26 13.00 16.19
C LYS A 225 6.60 12.70 17.66
N LEU A 226 5.63 12.16 18.43
CA LEU A 226 5.86 11.76 19.81
C LEU A 226 6.90 10.62 19.88
N LEU A 227 6.73 9.56 19.11
CA LEU A 227 7.69 8.45 19.06
C LEU A 227 9.09 8.92 18.62
N SER A 228 9.16 9.80 17.63
CA SER A 228 10.41 10.38 17.17
C SER A 228 11.09 11.21 18.26
N ALA A 229 10.35 12.07 18.95
CA ALA A 229 10.90 12.86 20.06
C ALA A 229 11.44 11.96 21.20
N MET A 230 10.71 10.88 21.53
CA MET A 230 11.16 9.91 22.55
C MET A 230 12.45 9.19 22.10
N LEU A 231 12.57 8.79 20.83
CA LEU A 231 13.80 8.19 20.30
C LEU A 231 14.97 9.19 20.32
N THR A 232 14.71 10.44 19.92
CA THR A 232 15.74 11.50 19.93
C THR A 232 16.24 11.80 21.34
N LEU A 233 15.39 11.76 22.36
CA LEU A 233 15.80 11.92 23.78
C LEU A 233 16.68 10.78 24.28
N GLU A 234 16.67 9.65 23.59
CA GLU A 234 17.54 8.50 23.87
C GLU A 234 18.72 8.40 22.90
N ASP A 235 19.03 9.47 22.15
CA ASP A 235 20.09 9.54 21.14
C ASP A 235 19.98 8.47 20.04
N ILE A 236 18.76 7.99 19.74
CA ILE A 236 18.49 7.01 18.70
C ILE A 236 18.18 7.74 17.38
N PRO A 237 19.04 7.60 16.35
CA PRO A 237 18.83 8.24 15.06
C PRO A 237 17.52 7.77 14.40
N ASN A 238 16.65 8.72 14.06
CA ASN A 238 15.35 8.43 13.45
C ASN A 238 14.87 9.58 12.58
N ALA A 239 13.89 9.32 11.73
CA ALA A 239 13.20 10.37 10.99
C ALA A 239 11.69 10.13 10.95
N VAL A 240 10.92 11.21 10.72
CA VAL A 240 9.47 11.16 10.55
C VAL A 240 9.11 11.64 9.16
N VAL A 241 8.16 10.96 8.50
CA VAL A 241 7.56 11.38 7.23
C VAL A 241 6.03 11.36 7.31
N TYR A 242 5.39 12.41 6.80
CA TYR A 242 3.92 12.55 6.78
C TYR A 242 3.45 13.47 5.65
N GLY A 243 2.14 13.46 5.33
CA GLY A 243 1.57 14.12 4.15
C GLY A 243 1.71 15.64 4.11
N GLY A 244 1.79 16.37 5.13
CA GLY A 244 1.96 17.84 5.15
C GLY A 244 3.43 18.32 5.18
N MET A 245 4.38 17.40 5.07
CA MET A 245 5.82 17.72 5.12
C MET A 245 6.30 18.27 3.79
N PRO A 246 7.22 19.27 3.79
CA PRO A 246 7.86 19.76 2.56
C PRO A 246 8.50 18.62 1.76
N PRO A 247 8.29 18.56 0.43
CA PRO A 247 8.76 17.44 -0.38
C PRO A 247 10.27 17.16 -0.28
N HIS A 248 11.08 18.21 -0.18
CA HIS A 248 12.54 18.06 -0.07
C HIS A 248 12.99 17.47 1.27
N GLU A 249 12.36 17.85 2.38
CA GLU A 249 12.65 17.28 3.71
C GLU A 249 12.26 15.79 3.74
N ARG A 250 11.10 15.45 3.17
CA ARG A 250 10.65 14.08 3.05
C ARG A 250 11.61 13.25 2.21
N ALA A 251 12.04 13.77 1.07
CA ALA A 251 13.00 13.10 0.20
C ALA A 251 14.35 12.86 0.91
N LEU A 252 14.84 13.84 1.69
CA LEU A 252 16.07 13.71 2.47
C LEU A 252 15.95 12.65 3.56
N ALA A 253 14.84 12.62 4.32
CA ALA A 253 14.60 11.62 5.35
C ALA A 253 14.57 10.19 4.76
N ILE A 254 13.91 10.03 3.62
CA ILE A 254 13.86 8.77 2.90
C ILE A 254 15.24 8.36 2.38
N ALA A 255 16.01 9.29 1.82
CA ALA A 255 17.34 9.03 1.30
C ALA A 255 18.31 8.57 2.40
N LYS A 256 18.27 9.20 3.57
CA LYS A 256 19.05 8.77 4.75
C LYS A 256 18.68 7.38 5.20
N PHE A 257 17.39 7.05 5.30
CA PHE A 257 16.95 5.72 5.69
C PHE A 257 17.38 4.63 4.70
N LYS A 258 17.43 4.94 3.41
CA LYS A 258 17.89 4.00 2.37
C LYS A 258 19.40 3.83 2.34
N ASN A 259 20.14 4.77 2.85
CA ASN A 259 21.61 4.70 2.89
C ASN A 259 22.05 3.79 4.05
N THR A 260 22.57 2.61 3.73
CA THR A 260 23.03 1.63 4.72
C THR A 260 24.32 2.03 5.45
N GLU A 261 25.00 3.08 5.00
CA GLU A 261 26.14 3.68 5.68
C GLU A 261 25.72 4.69 6.75
N ASP A 262 24.44 5.10 6.75
CA ASP A 262 23.88 6.02 7.74
C ASP A 262 23.44 5.21 8.98
N GLU A 263 23.66 5.76 10.17
CA GLU A 263 23.27 5.10 11.43
C GLU A 263 21.74 5.11 11.66
N MET A 264 20.98 5.75 10.77
CA MET A 264 19.55 5.91 10.90
C MET A 264 18.77 4.66 10.50
N ASN A 265 18.40 3.83 11.49
CA ASN A 265 17.68 2.58 11.27
C ASN A 265 16.16 2.68 11.45
N ILE A 266 15.60 3.83 11.87
CA ILE A 266 14.16 3.94 12.17
C ILE A 266 13.54 5.07 11.34
N LEU A 267 12.57 4.69 10.50
CA LEU A 267 11.74 5.63 9.74
C LEU A 267 10.28 5.52 10.18
N ILE A 268 9.76 6.56 10.82
CA ILE A 268 8.38 6.61 11.30
C ILE A 268 7.53 7.32 10.27
N ASN A 269 6.40 6.75 9.90
CA ASN A 269 5.53 7.37 8.92
C ASN A 269 4.05 7.36 9.32
N TYR A 270 3.31 8.32 8.75
CA TYR A 270 1.87 8.35 8.78
C TYR A 270 1.32 8.57 7.37
N GLU A 271 0.63 7.56 6.84
CA GLU A 271 -0.09 7.53 5.54
C GLU A 271 0.73 7.77 4.25
N VAL A 272 2.02 8.06 4.33
CA VAL A 272 2.81 8.48 3.14
C VAL A 272 3.52 7.32 2.47
N LEU A 273 3.98 6.34 3.23
CA LEU A 273 4.81 5.25 2.71
C LEU A 273 4.01 3.95 2.46
N THR A 274 2.69 4.01 2.51
CA THR A 274 1.83 2.87 2.20
C THR A 274 1.79 2.56 0.70
N THR A 275 1.99 3.58 -0.16
CA THR A 275 2.01 3.43 -1.63
C THR A 275 3.22 4.15 -2.21
N GLY A 276 3.76 3.64 -3.33
CA GLY A 276 4.81 4.31 -4.10
C GLY A 276 6.18 4.42 -3.42
N PHE A 277 6.39 3.78 -2.26
CA PHE A 277 7.67 3.75 -1.56
C PHE A 277 8.35 2.40 -1.74
N ASP A 278 9.58 2.42 -2.18
CA ASP A 278 10.42 1.24 -2.34
C ASP A 278 11.73 1.43 -1.58
N ALA A 279 12.01 0.52 -0.63
CA ALA A 279 13.27 0.43 0.09
C ALA A 279 13.59 -1.05 0.34
N THR A 280 14.68 -1.50 -0.24
CA THR A 280 15.11 -2.91 -0.18
C THR A 280 15.81 -3.26 1.12
N ASN A 281 16.26 -2.25 1.86
CA ASN A 281 16.96 -2.43 3.14
C ASN A 281 16.05 -2.76 4.34
N ILE A 282 14.71 -2.70 4.19
CA ILE A 282 13.77 -2.93 5.31
C ILE A 282 13.89 -4.37 5.83
N GLU A 283 14.18 -4.51 7.13
CA GLU A 283 14.22 -5.79 7.85
C GLU A 283 13.09 -5.92 8.87
N CYS A 284 12.44 -4.81 9.24
CA CYS A 284 11.30 -4.82 10.14
C CYS A 284 10.20 -3.87 9.66
N VAL A 285 8.99 -4.40 9.59
CA VAL A 285 7.76 -3.61 9.47
C VAL A 285 7.09 -3.57 10.84
N PHE A 286 6.98 -2.38 11.41
CA PHE A 286 6.40 -2.17 12.74
C PHE A 286 5.03 -1.50 12.60
N ILE A 287 3.96 -2.25 12.86
CA ILE A 287 2.59 -1.75 12.78
C ILE A 287 2.17 -1.24 14.17
N ALA A 288 2.40 0.06 14.40
CA ALA A 288 1.93 0.78 15.56
C ALA A 288 0.56 1.46 15.33
N ARG A 289 -0.07 1.22 14.19
CA ARG A 289 -1.40 1.69 13.85
C ARG A 289 -2.35 0.51 13.69
N PRO A 290 -3.37 0.36 14.55
CA PRO A 290 -4.43 -0.59 14.26
C PRO A 290 -5.19 -0.18 13.01
N THR A 291 -5.70 -1.15 12.26
CA THR A 291 -6.54 -0.92 11.08
C THR A 291 -7.59 -2.01 10.93
N GLN A 292 -8.75 -1.64 10.40
CA GLN A 292 -9.80 -2.56 9.98
C GLN A 292 -9.74 -2.85 8.48
N SER A 293 -8.89 -2.13 7.75
CA SER A 293 -8.70 -2.28 6.30
C SER A 293 -7.63 -3.33 5.99
N VAL A 294 -8.06 -4.45 5.38
CA VAL A 294 -7.15 -5.48 4.85
C VAL A 294 -6.21 -4.88 3.80
N VAL A 295 -6.72 -3.99 2.96
CA VAL A 295 -5.94 -3.31 1.92
C VAL A 295 -4.80 -2.51 2.55
N LEU A 296 -5.10 -1.67 3.55
CA LEU A 296 -4.09 -0.88 4.23
C LEU A 296 -3.07 -1.75 4.95
N TYR A 297 -3.52 -2.82 5.63
CA TYR A 297 -2.66 -3.78 6.30
C TYR A 297 -1.70 -4.45 5.30
N SER A 298 -2.22 -4.91 4.16
CA SER A 298 -1.42 -5.52 3.08
C SER A 298 -0.38 -4.55 2.52
N GLN A 299 -0.76 -3.30 2.32
CA GLN A 299 0.15 -2.25 1.83
C GLN A 299 1.29 -1.97 2.83
N MET A 300 0.99 -1.96 4.13
CA MET A 300 2.01 -1.80 5.18
C MET A 300 2.98 -2.97 5.19
N ILE A 301 2.49 -4.21 5.20
CA ILE A 301 3.33 -5.42 5.18
C ILE A 301 4.15 -5.47 3.89
N GLY A 302 3.55 -5.13 2.76
CA GLY A 302 4.19 -5.14 1.46
C GLY A 302 5.49 -4.33 1.38
N ARG A 303 5.71 -3.37 2.29
CA ARG A 303 6.96 -2.60 2.36
C ARG A 303 8.16 -3.46 2.77
N GLY A 304 7.96 -4.51 3.56
CA GLY A 304 9.01 -5.44 4.00
C GLY A 304 9.14 -6.72 3.17
N LEU A 305 8.32 -6.88 2.13
CA LEU A 305 8.27 -8.14 1.37
C LEU A 305 9.32 -8.28 0.26
N ARG A 306 10.31 -7.40 0.18
CA ARG A 306 11.39 -7.54 -0.81
C ARG A 306 12.32 -8.67 -0.45
N GLY A 307 12.26 -9.78 -1.22
CA GLY A 307 13.16 -10.92 -1.05
C GLY A 307 14.57 -10.68 -1.63
N PRO A 308 15.51 -11.61 -1.41
CA PRO A 308 16.91 -11.47 -1.86
C PRO A 308 17.07 -11.21 -3.35
N GLN A 309 16.25 -11.82 -4.20
CA GLN A 309 16.29 -11.57 -5.64
C GLN A 309 15.84 -10.17 -6.05
N MET A 310 15.12 -9.48 -5.16
CA MET A 310 14.70 -8.10 -5.35
C MET A 310 15.56 -7.10 -4.56
N GLY A 311 16.75 -7.54 -4.09
CA GLY A 311 17.69 -6.73 -3.31
C GLY A 311 17.34 -6.59 -1.83
N GLY A 312 16.34 -7.31 -1.35
CA GLY A 312 15.93 -7.32 0.05
C GLY A 312 16.51 -8.47 0.85
N LYS A 313 15.78 -8.97 1.83
CA LYS A 313 16.23 -10.00 2.80
C LYS A 313 15.39 -11.28 2.70
N GLU A 314 15.95 -12.40 3.19
CA GLU A 314 15.20 -13.67 3.25
C GLU A 314 14.01 -13.61 4.19
N GLU A 315 14.16 -12.87 5.30
CA GLU A 315 13.12 -12.72 6.31
C GLU A 315 12.89 -11.24 6.62
N CYS A 316 11.63 -10.90 6.87
CA CYS A 316 11.21 -9.61 7.40
C CYS A 316 10.43 -9.81 8.69
N LEU A 317 10.85 -9.13 9.75
CA LEU A 317 10.14 -9.12 11.02
C LEU A 317 8.89 -8.22 10.90
N LEU A 318 7.74 -8.77 11.21
CA LEU A 318 6.49 -8.04 11.34
C LEU A 318 6.15 -7.88 12.82
N VAL A 319 6.36 -6.68 13.37
CA VAL A 319 5.93 -6.36 14.73
C VAL A 319 4.55 -5.72 14.67
N ASP A 320 3.57 -6.35 15.33
CA ASP A 320 2.18 -5.91 15.34
C ASP A 320 1.74 -5.63 16.79
N VAL A 321 1.28 -4.40 17.06
CA VAL A 321 0.83 -4.01 18.39
C VAL A 321 -0.58 -4.55 18.64
N LYS A 322 -0.71 -5.41 19.66
CA LYS A 322 -1.97 -6.04 20.00
C LYS A 322 -2.86 -5.13 20.84
N ASP A 323 -3.72 -4.40 20.15
CA ASP A 323 -4.68 -3.48 20.76
C ASP A 323 -6.03 -4.16 21.08
N ASN A 324 -6.08 -5.52 21.20
CA ASN A 324 -7.32 -6.31 21.30
C ASN A 324 -8.35 -6.06 20.19
N LEU A 325 -7.89 -5.53 19.07
CA LEU A 325 -8.69 -5.25 17.87
C LEU A 325 -8.58 -6.42 16.88
N LYS A 326 -9.51 -6.49 15.91
CA LYS A 326 -9.48 -7.52 14.87
C LYS A 326 -8.11 -7.50 14.18
N GLN A 327 -7.46 -8.65 14.16
CA GLN A 327 -6.14 -8.80 13.55
C GLN A 327 -6.24 -9.57 12.24
N TYR A 328 -5.40 -9.21 11.30
CA TYR A 328 -5.22 -9.92 10.05
C TYR A 328 -3.93 -10.74 10.10
N ASN A 329 -3.92 -11.89 9.44
CA ASN A 329 -2.67 -12.58 9.15
C ASN A 329 -2.16 -12.20 7.75
N ALA A 330 -0.88 -12.40 7.49
CA ALA A 330 -0.27 -12.03 6.22
C ALA A 330 -0.93 -12.71 5.02
N ASN A 331 -1.32 -13.99 5.15
CA ASN A 331 -1.95 -14.74 4.06
C ASN A 331 -3.35 -14.21 3.77
N MET A 332 -4.13 -13.87 4.81
CA MET A 332 -5.46 -13.26 4.66
C MET A 332 -5.39 -11.93 3.89
N ALA A 333 -4.34 -11.15 4.10
CA ALA A 333 -4.16 -9.87 3.45
C ALA A 333 -4.14 -9.96 1.92
N PHE A 334 -3.64 -11.06 1.36
CA PHE A 334 -3.47 -11.23 -0.09
C PHE A 334 -4.52 -12.12 -0.74
N SER A 335 -5.23 -12.96 0.02
CA SER A 335 -6.25 -13.88 -0.50
C SER A 335 -7.70 -13.47 -0.23
N HIS A 336 -7.90 -12.45 0.61
CA HIS A 336 -9.23 -12.06 1.11
C HIS A 336 -10.25 -11.73 0.00
N PHE A 337 -9.79 -11.19 -1.13
CA PHE A 337 -10.65 -10.71 -2.21
C PHE A 337 -10.87 -11.72 -3.34
N ASN A 338 -10.22 -12.89 -3.31
CA ASN A 338 -10.32 -13.85 -4.42
C ASN A 338 -11.76 -14.25 -4.72
N ASN A 339 -12.58 -14.47 -3.69
CA ASN A 339 -13.97 -14.92 -3.84
C ASN A 339 -14.91 -13.93 -4.56
N TYR A 340 -14.49 -12.66 -4.75
CA TYR A 340 -15.31 -11.68 -5.48
C TYR A 340 -15.09 -11.73 -7.00
N TRP A 341 -14.10 -12.50 -7.47
CA TRP A 341 -13.73 -12.57 -8.87
C TRP A 341 -14.09 -13.93 -9.51
N GLU A 342 -14.57 -14.87 -8.72
CA GLU A 342 -15.15 -16.15 -9.13
C GLU A 342 -16.63 -15.97 -9.55
#